data_4b03d71fdb94c640dacf27b540fac0ce
#
_entry.id   4b03d71fdb94c640dacf27b540fac0ce
#
_cell.length_a   1.000
_cell.length_b   1.000
_cell.length_c   1.000
_cell.angle_alpha   90.00
_cell.angle_beta   90.00
_cell.angle_gamma   90.00
#
_symmetry.space_group_name_H-M   'P 1'
#
loop_
_entity.id
_entity.type
_entity.pdbx_description
1 polymer ?
#
loop_
_entity_poly.entity_id
_entity_poly.type
_entity_poly.pdbx_seq_one_letter_code
_entity_poly.pdbx_strand_id
1 'polypeptide(L)'
;MQLVTLVGEPWRDYALLDSGHGRKLERYGRYRFVRPEAQALWAPAQDDWSADAEFVPGSDEDGGGQWQYARSIPRDGWELAWHDVRFTAQTTPFRHLGFFPDMAPVWTWMQAHVADMATPECLNLFGYTGVGTLAMASTGAKMVHVDASKKSVEAARANARLSGLAEAPVRWMIDDAAKFTAREVRRGRRYDGILLDPPKYGRGPTGEVWRLEEHLPALIADCRRLLDAESRFLFLTVYAVRMSALAIGEMLRQAFADLPGTVEAGELAVREEARGIALPTAIFARWSR
;
A
#
# COMPACT_ATOMS: atom_id res chain seq x y z
N MET A 1 -2.96 -4.60 24.03
CA MET A 1 -2.29 -4.12 22.80
C MET A 1 -2.38 -2.61 22.77
N GLN A 2 -1.26 -1.91 22.56
CA GLN A 2 -1.23 -0.45 22.41
C GLN A 2 -1.47 -0.09 20.94
N LEU A 3 -2.32 0.89 20.68
CA LEU A 3 -2.49 1.45 19.35
C LEU A 3 -1.36 2.43 19.05
N VAL A 4 -0.83 2.36 17.83
CA VAL A 4 0.24 3.24 17.34
C VAL A 4 -0.18 3.96 16.06
N THR A 5 0.40 5.12 15.79
CA THR A 5 0.18 5.84 14.53
C THR A 5 1.48 5.86 13.74
N LEU A 6 1.41 5.41 12.49
CA LEU A 6 2.49 5.56 11.53
C LEU A 6 2.18 6.74 10.62
N VAL A 7 3.02 7.76 10.64
CA VAL A 7 2.81 8.99 9.87
C VAL A 7 3.82 9.04 8.73
N GLY A 8 3.30 9.11 7.49
CA GLY A 8 4.08 9.41 6.30
C GLY A 8 4.39 10.90 6.23
N GLU A 9 5.67 11.24 6.22
CA GLU A 9 6.13 12.61 6.06
C GLU A 9 6.20 12.97 4.56
N PRO A 10 6.07 14.26 4.18
CA PRO A 10 6.23 14.68 2.79
C PRO A 10 7.64 14.38 2.30
N TRP A 11 7.76 14.11 0.99
CA TRP A 11 9.05 13.99 0.33
C TRP A 11 9.07 14.80 -0.98
N ARG A 12 10.22 14.79 -1.67
CA ARG A 12 10.41 15.60 -2.87
C ARG A 12 9.24 15.57 -3.85
N ASP A 13 8.70 14.37 -4.13
CA ASP A 13 7.71 14.18 -5.18
C ASP A 13 6.27 13.96 -4.64
N TYR A 14 6.07 14.00 -3.33
CA TYR A 14 4.74 13.94 -2.74
C TYR A 14 4.63 14.79 -1.48
N ALA A 15 3.49 15.47 -1.33
CA ALA A 15 3.08 16.13 -0.09
C ALA A 15 1.56 16.21 0.01
N LEU A 16 1.03 16.02 1.20
CA LEU A 16 -0.29 16.49 1.57
C LEU A 16 -0.17 17.97 1.94
N LEU A 17 -0.69 18.86 1.10
CA LEU A 17 -0.53 20.32 1.26
C LEU A 17 -1.53 20.87 2.28
N ASP A 18 -2.80 20.47 2.18
CA ASP A 18 -3.91 20.89 3.03
C ASP A 18 -5.03 19.84 3.02
N SER A 19 -5.90 19.87 4.02
CA SER A 19 -7.05 18.96 4.11
C SER A 19 -8.21 19.60 4.86
N GLY A 20 -9.42 19.23 4.51
CA GLY A 20 -10.62 19.72 5.21
C GLY A 20 -11.89 19.60 4.37
N HIS A 21 -13.04 19.74 5.04
CA HIS A 21 -14.37 19.65 4.43
C HIS A 21 -14.55 18.42 3.53
N GLY A 22 -14.04 17.25 3.98
CA GLY A 22 -14.15 15.98 3.25
C GLY A 22 -13.24 15.86 2.03
N ARG A 23 -12.23 16.73 1.88
CA ARG A 23 -11.29 16.77 0.76
C ARG A 23 -9.85 16.94 1.21
N LYS A 24 -8.91 16.67 0.32
CA LYS A 24 -7.49 16.91 0.50
C LYS A 24 -6.86 17.50 -0.76
N LEU A 25 -5.91 18.42 -0.57
CA LEU A 25 -5.05 18.97 -1.60
C LEU A 25 -3.68 18.32 -1.49
N GLU A 26 -3.22 17.69 -2.55
CA GLU A 26 -1.95 16.97 -2.57
C GLU A 26 -1.10 17.39 -3.76
N ARG A 27 0.23 17.31 -3.59
CA ARG A 27 1.21 17.50 -4.65
C ARG A 27 1.81 16.15 -5.05
N TYR A 28 1.82 15.88 -6.36
CA TYR A 28 2.45 14.71 -6.98
C TYR A 28 3.46 15.19 -8.05
N GLY A 29 4.71 15.33 -7.64
CA GLY A 29 5.75 15.98 -8.42
C GLY A 29 5.43 17.46 -8.63
N ARG A 30 5.20 17.87 -9.88
CA ARG A 30 4.85 19.25 -10.25
C ARG A 30 3.35 19.55 -10.28
N TYR A 31 2.49 18.53 -10.13
CA TYR A 31 1.03 18.68 -10.24
C TYR A 31 0.36 18.64 -8.87
N ARG A 32 -0.74 19.41 -8.74
CA ARG A 32 -1.58 19.46 -7.55
C ARG A 32 -2.95 18.88 -7.86
N PHE A 33 -3.46 18.09 -6.93
CA PHE A 33 -4.73 17.39 -7.06
C PHE A 33 -5.61 17.61 -5.84
N VAL A 34 -6.90 17.89 -6.09
CA VAL A 34 -7.93 17.81 -5.06
C VAL A 34 -8.62 16.45 -5.20
N ARG A 35 -8.75 15.75 -4.09
CA ARG A 35 -9.41 14.45 -4.01
C ARG A 35 -10.32 14.36 -2.79
N PRO A 36 -11.40 13.55 -2.83
CA PRO A 36 -12.25 13.32 -1.68
C PRO A 36 -11.47 12.57 -0.59
N GLU A 37 -11.70 12.99 0.67
CA GLU A 37 -11.14 12.36 1.87
C GLU A 37 -12.10 12.50 3.04
N ALA A 38 -12.92 11.48 3.26
CA ALA A 38 -13.98 11.49 4.26
C ALA A 38 -13.48 11.69 5.70
N GLN A 39 -12.21 11.39 5.97
CA GLN A 39 -11.61 11.56 7.29
C GLN A 39 -11.27 13.02 7.61
N ALA A 40 -11.17 13.90 6.61
CA ALA A 40 -10.86 15.31 6.79
C ALA A 40 -12.12 16.11 7.23
N LEU A 41 -12.57 15.89 8.48
CA LEU A 41 -13.81 16.46 9.01
C LEU A 41 -13.69 17.94 9.44
N TRP A 42 -12.48 18.45 9.54
CA TRP A 42 -12.17 19.83 9.93
C TRP A 42 -12.23 20.81 8.77
N ALA A 43 -12.14 22.10 9.07
CA ALA A 43 -12.00 23.13 8.04
C ALA A 43 -10.57 23.11 7.46
N PRO A 44 -10.38 23.39 6.15
CA PRO A 44 -9.04 23.51 5.56
C PRO A 44 -8.29 24.72 6.14
N ALA A 45 -6.95 24.74 6.01
CA ALA A 45 -6.13 25.87 6.40
C ALA A 45 -6.31 27.07 5.46
N GLN A 46 -6.64 26.80 4.19
CA GLN A 46 -6.85 27.82 3.14
C GLN A 46 -8.23 27.59 2.50
N ASP A 47 -8.97 28.67 2.32
CA ASP A 47 -10.32 28.61 1.72
C ASP A 47 -10.29 28.33 0.21
N ASP A 48 -9.23 28.73 -0.47
CA ASP A 48 -9.08 28.60 -1.92
C ASP A 48 -7.87 27.74 -2.30
N TRP A 49 -8.13 26.59 -2.92
CA TRP A 49 -7.13 25.65 -3.39
C TRP A 49 -6.91 25.74 -4.90
N SER A 50 -5.72 26.15 -5.31
CA SER A 50 -5.32 26.04 -6.71
C SER A 50 -4.79 24.62 -7.01
N ALA A 51 -5.53 23.87 -7.83
CA ALA A 51 -5.18 22.53 -8.27
C ALA A 51 -5.15 22.40 -9.79
N ASP A 52 -4.34 21.46 -10.30
CA ASP A 52 -4.27 21.16 -11.73
C ASP A 52 -5.40 20.21 -12.19
N ALA A 53 -5.88 19.37 -11.26
CA ALA A 53 -7.10 18.58 -11.46
C ALA A 53 -7.79 18.27 -10.13
N GLU A 54 -9.10 18.02 -10.22
CA GLU A 54 -9.95 17.60 -9.11
C GLU A 54 -10.70 16.31 -9.49
N PHE A 55 -10.74 15.35 -8.56
CA PHE A 55 -11.56 14.16 -8.70
C PHE A 55 -12.95 14.39 -8.13
N VAL A 56 -13.95 14.36 -8.99
CA VAL A 56 -15.36 14.46 -8.61
C VAL A 56 -15.93 13.06 -8.50
N PRO A 57 -16.34 12.62 -7.28
CA PRO A 57 -16.94 11.32 -7.08
C PRO A 57 -18.22 11.16 -7.90
N GLY A 58 -18.42 9.96 -8.43
CA GLY A 58 -19.72 9.56 -9.00
C GLY A 58 -20.73 9.18 -7.91
N SER A 59 -21.90 8.70 -8.35
CA SER A 59 -22.96 8.22 -7.46
C SER A 59 -22.66 6.84 -6.85
N ASP A 60 -21.62 6.15 -7.30
CA ASP A 60 -21.34 4.77 -6.94
C ASP A 60 -20.49 4.69 -5.67
N GLU A 61 -20.87 3.80 -4.75
CA GLU A 61 -20.13 3.51 -3.51
C GLU A 61 -18.72 2.92 -3.76
N ASP A 62 -18.46 2.45 -4.97
CA ASP A 62 -17.20 1.79 -5.37
C ASP A 62 -16.03 2.76 -5.67
N GLY A 63 -16.19 4.05 -5.41
CA GLY A 63 -15.12 5.04 -5.59
C GLY A 63 -14.88 5.47 -7.03
N GLY A 64 -15.80 5.18 -7.94
CA GLY A 64 -15.82 5.70 -9.31
C GLY A 64 -16.09 7.20 -9.37
N GLY A 65 -15.67 7.85 -10.44
CA GLY A 65 -15.86 9.29 -10.63
C GLY A 65 -15.13 9.80 -11.87
N GLN A 66 -14.95 11.10 -11.93
CA GLN A 66 -14.32 11.77 -13.08
C GLN A 66 -13.29 12.80 -12.62
N TRP A 67 -12.18 12.88 -13.35
CA TRP A 67 -11.21 13.94 -13.20
C TRP A 67 -11.63 15.18 -13.98
N GLN A 68 -11.72 16.30 -13.31
CA GLN A 68 -11.86 17.63 -13.91
C GLN A 68 -10.49 18.29 -13.95
N TYR A 69 -10.04 18.67 -15.15
CA TYR A 69 -8.69 19.19 -15.37
C TYR A 69 -8.74 20.71 -15.58
N ALA A 70 -8.04 21.45 -14.73
CA ALA A 70 -7.79 22.89 -14.90
C ALA A 70 -6.57 23.14 -15.83
N ARG A 71 -5.68 22.13 -15.93
CA ARG A 71 -4.52 22.15 -16.83
C ARG A 71 -4.34 20.82 -17.54
N SER A 72 -3.58 20.83 -18.64
CA SER A 72 -3.20 19.59 -19.32
C SER A 72 -2.24 18.78 -18.46
N ILE A 73 -2.60 17.53 -18.19
CA ILE A 73 -1.78 16.54 -17.49
C ILE A 73 -1.53 15.38 -18.46
N PRO A 74 -0.29 14.81 -18.53
CA PRO A 74 0.02 13.70 -19.42
C PRO A 74 -0.89 12.50 -19.15
N ARG A 75 -1.56 12.01 -20.19
CA ARG A 75 -2.47 10.84 -20.07
C ARG A 75 -1.72 9.54 -19.80
N ASP A 76 -0.47 9.45 -20.27
CA ASP A 76 0.40 8.29 -20.05
C ASP A 76 1.11 8.34 -18.69
N GLY A 77 0.81 9.38 -17.88
CA GLY A 77 1.40 9.59 -16.57
C GLY A 77 2.68 10.41 -16.59
N TRP A 78 3.27 10.55 -15.42
CA TRP A 78 4.55 11.24 -15.20
C TRP A 78 5.37 10.50 -14.15
N GLU A 79 6.70 10.64 -14.26
CA GLU A 79 7.62 9.97 -13.35
C GLU A 79 7.66 10.69 -11.99
N LEU A 80 7.65 9.89 -10.94
CA LEU A 80 7.92 10.26 -9.56
C LEU A 80 8.96 9.34 -8.96
N ALA A 81 9.56 9.75 -7.86
CA ALA A 81 10.51 8.94 -7.11
C ALA A 81 10.22 8.94 -5.61
N TRP A 82 10.50 7.81 -4.99
CA TRP A 82 10.67 7.67 -3.55
C TRP A 82 12.04 7.04 -3.30
N HIS A 83 12.96 7.82 -2.74
CA HIS A 83 14.38 7.48 -2.72
C HIS A 83 14.87 7.08 -4.12
N ASP A 84 15.46 5.89 -4.27
CA ASP A 84 15.97 5.37 -5.56
C ASP A 84 14.90 4.65 -6.40
N VAL A 85 13.68 4.49 -5.88
CA VAL A 85 12.58 3.85 -6.59
C VAL A 85 11.84 4.86 -7.45
N ARG A 86 11.82 4.66 -8.76
CA ARG A 86 11.10 5.47 -9.74
C ARG A 86 9.84 4.76 -10.20
N PHE A 87 8.77 5.50 -10.36
CA PHE A 87 7.48 4.94 -10.78
C PHE A 87 6.63 5.98 -11.50
N THR A 88 5.67 5.50 -12.25
CA THR A 88 4.73 6.35 -12.99
C THR A 88 3.49 6.62 -12.15
N ALA A 89 3.20 7.90 -11.90
CA ALA A 89 1.90 8.36 -11.46
C ALA A 89 1.03 8.68 -12.68
N GLN A 90 -0.27 8.39 -12.59
CA GLN A 90 -1.23 8.72 -13.63
C GLN A 90 -2.63 8.88 -13.03
N THR A 91 -3.46 9.71 -13.64
CA THR A 91 -4.89 9.75 -13.31
C THR A 91 -5.55 8.44 -13.76
N THR A 92 -6.24 7.77 -12.84
CA THR A 92 -6.96 6.52 -13.10
C THR A 92 -8.46 6.81 -13.15
N PRO A 93 -9.30 5.87 -13.64
CA PRO A 93 -10.77 6.00 -13.51
C PRO A 93 -11.27 6.08 -12.06
N PHE A 94 -10.39 5.82 -11.09
CA PHE A 94 -10.62 5.94 -9.66
C PHE A 94 -9.93 7.18 -9.09
N ARG A 95 -10.15 7.45 -7.80
CA ARG A 95 -9.57 8.61 -7.11
C ARG A 95 -8.05 8.54 -6.83
N HIS A 96 -7.38 7.37 -7.00
CA HIS A 96 -5.94 7.23 -6.77
C HIS A 96 -5.11 7.51 -8.03
N LEU A 97 -3.85 7.84 -7.86
CA LEU A 97 -2.92 8.23 -8.92
C LEU A 97 -1.87 7.16 -9.26
N GLY A 98 -2.25 5.88 -9.13
CA GLY A 98 -1.40 4.75 -9.52
C GLY A 98 -0.50 4.21 -8.41
N PHE A 99 -0.41 4.86 -7.26
CA PHE A 99 0.27 4.37 -6.06
C PHE A 99 -0.34 5.00 -4.80
N PHE A 100 0.10 4.53 -3.64
CA PHE A 100 -0.41 4.97 -2.33
C PHE A 100 0.73 5.59 -1.52
N PRO A 101 0.82 6.92 -1.44
CA PRO A 101 1.94 7.61 -0.80
C PRO A 101 2.00 7.43 0.72
N ASP A 102 0.88 7.15 1.36
CA ASP A 102 0.78 6.83 2.78
C ASP A 102 1.48 5.51 3.17
N MET A 103 1.85 4.69 2.17
CA MET A 103 2.67 3.49 2.37
C MET A 103 4.17 3.78 2.56
N ALA A 104 4.63 5.01 2.35
CA ALA A 104 6.06 5.35 2.49
C ALA A 104 6.69 4.96 3.85
N PRO A 105 6.05 5.24 5.02
CA PRO A 105 6.58 4.80 6.32
C PRO A 105 6.57 3.27 6.46
N VAL A 106 5.67 2.55 5.77
CA VAL A 106 5.65 1.08 5.75
C VAL A 106 6.85 0.56 4.99
N TRP A 107 7.18 1.14 3.82
CA TRP A 107 8.36 0.73 3.05
C TRP A 107 9.64 0.94 3.83
N THR A 108 9.81 2.10 4.49
CA THR A 108 10.95 2.37 5.37
C THR A 108 11.04 1.37 6.51
N TRP A 109 9.89 1.06 7.14
CA TRP A 109 9.83 0.11 8.24
C TRP A 109 10.22 -1.31 7.80
N MET A 110 9.73 -1.78 6.64
CA MET A 110 10.11 -3.09 6.10
C MET A 110 11.60 -3.19 5.80
N GLN A 111 12.20 -2.17 5.17
CA GLN A 111 13.63 -2.11 4.88
C GLN A 111 14.47 -2.23 6.17
N ALA A 112 14.06 -1.51 7.23
CA ALA A 112 14.75 -1.55 8.53
C ALA A 112 14.74 -2.94 9.18
N HIS A 113 13.65 -3.73 8.99
CA HIS A 113 13.52 -5.07 9.58
C HIS A 113 14.36 -6.14 8.89
N VAL A 114 14.86 -5.89 7.70
CA VAL A 114 15.72 -6.84 6.97
C VAL A 114 17.13 -6.30 6.73
N ALA A 115 17.46 -5.15 7.29
CA ALA A 115 18.71 -4.44 7.00
C ALA A 115 19.99 -5.24 7.40
N ASP A 116 19.87 -6.14 8.38
CA ASP A 116 20.95 -7.03 8.84
C ASP A 116 21.02 -8.36 8.09
N MET A 117 20.09 -8.63 7.17
CA MET A 117 20.03 -9.86 6.39
C MET A 117 20.78 -9.72 5.06
N ALA A 118 21.59 -10.72 4.72
CA ALA A 118 22.38 -10.66 3.49
C ALA A 118 21.52 -10.75 2.22
N THR A 119 20.50 -11.59 2.21
CA THR A 119 19.61 -11.81 1.04
C THR A 119 18.20 -12.18 1.50
N PRO A 120 17.45 -11.25 2.10
CA PRO A 120 16.10 -11.53 2.57
C PRO A 120 15.18 -11.90 1.41
N GLU A 121 14.29 -12.85 1.62
CA GLU A 121 13.24 -13.24 0.65
C GLU A 121 11.88 -12.81 1.18
N CYS A 122 11.23 -11.87 0.48
CA CYS A 122 9.97 -11.27 0.92
C CYS A 122 8.85 -11.46 -0.10
N LEU A 123 7.62 -11.51 0.41
CA LEU A 123 6.39 -11.67 -0.36
C LEU A 123 5.56 -10.39 -0.29
N ASN A 124 5.12 -9.87 -1.43
CA ASN A 124 4.17 -8.77 -1.52
C ASN A 124 2.89 -9.27 -2.21
N LEU A 125 1.79 -9.36 -1.45
CA LEU A 125 0.47 -9.75 -1.91
C LEU A 125 -0.39 -8.51 -2.17
N PHE A 126 -1.17 -8.55 -3.25
CA PHE A 126 -1.90 -7.39 -3.78
C PHE A 126 -0.94 -6.24 -4.15
N GLY A 127 0.17 -6.62 -4.77
CA GLY A 127 1.34 -5.74 -4.94
C GLY A 127 1.13 -4.55 -5.88
N TYR A 128 0.00 -4.50 -6.61
CA TYR A 128 -0.42 -3.43 -7.50
C TYR A 128 0.68 -2.99 -8.47
N THR A 129 1.02 -1.70 -8.54
CA THR A 129 2.07 -1.13 -9.40
C THR A 129 3.50 -1.33 -8.88
N GLY A 130 3.66 -2.07 -7.80
CA GLY A 130 4.93 -2.63 -7.34
C GLY A 130 5.83 -1.70 -6.55
N VAL A 131 5.41 -0.50 -6.15
CA VAL A 131 6.32 0.44 -5.44
C VAL A 131 6.87 -0.19 -4.16
N GLY A 132 6.04 -0.85 -3.33
CA GLY A 132 6.51 -1.57 -2.14
C GLY A 132 7.44 -2.75 -2.44
N THR A 133 7.20 -3.47 -3.55
CA THR A 133 8.10 -4.52 -4.05
C THR A 133 9.47 -3.95 -4.41
N LEU A 134 9.48 -2.82 -5.14
CA LEU A 134 10.72 -2.18 -5.59
C LEU A 134 11.47 -1.50 -4.44
N ALA A 135 10.76 -0.96 -3.44
CA ALA A 135 11.36 -0.46 -2.22
C ALA A 135 12.19 -1.55 -1.52
N MET A 136 11.68 -2.79 -1.45
CA MET A 136 12.44 -3.91 -0.90
C MET A 136 13.54 -4.40 -1.85
N ALA A 137 13.24 -4.51 -3.15
CA ALA A 137 14.23 -4.97 -4.14
C ALA A 137 15.45 -4.03 -4.24
N SER A 138 15.27 -2.71 -3.99
CA SER A 138 16.37 -1.74 -3.99
C SER A 138 17.40 -1.96 -2.88
N THR A 139 17.04 -2.70 -1.82
CA THR A 139 17.97 -3.12 -0.76
C THR A 139 18.67 -4.45 -1.05
N GLY A 140 18.41 -5.07 -2.21
CA GLY A 140 18.95 -6.38 -2.57
C GLY A 140 18.07 -7.56 -2.16
N ALA A 141 16.88 -7.32 -1.61
CA ALA A 141 15.95 -8.37 -1.24
C ALA A 141 15.44 -9.14 -2.48
N LYS A 142 15.31 -10.46 -2.34
CA LYS A 142 14.57 -11.30 -3.29
C LYS A 142 13.07 -11.09 -3.04
N MET A 143 12.33 -10.76 -4.09
CA MET A 143 10.91 -10.46 -3.96
C MET A 143 10.03 -11.44 -4.73
N VAL A 144 8.88 -11.75 -4.15
CA VAL A 144 7.76 -12.33 -4.89
C VAL A 144 6.64 -11.29 -4.88
N HIS A 145 6.30 -10.81 -6.06
CA HIS A 145 5.21 -9.86 -6.29
C HIS A 145 4.00 -10.60 -6.85
N VAL A 146 2.87 -10.52 -6.16
CA VAL A 146 1.62 -11.19 -6.55
C VAL A 146 0.52 -10.16 -6.67
N ASP A 147 -0.10 -10.09 -7.84
CA ASP A 147 -1.32 -9.31 -8.08
C ASP A 147 -2.21 -10.03 -9.10
N ALA A 148 -3.52 -9.94 -8.92
CA ALA A 148 -4.49 -10.57 -9.82
C ALA A 148 -4.59 -9.86 -11.18
N SER A 149 -4.26 -8.58 -11.23
CA SER A 149 -4.36 -7.74 -12.43
C SER A 149 -3.09 -7.83 -13.28
N LYS A 150 -3.21 -8.39 -14.48
CA LYS A 150 -2.13 -8.38 -15.47
C LYS A 150 -1.60 -6.98 -15.73
N LYS A 151 -2.50 -5.97 -15.83
CA LYS A 151 -2.14 -4.56 -16.05
C LYS A 151 -1.29 -4.02 -14.91
N SER A 152 -1.64 -4.35 -13.66
CA SER A 152 -0.88 -3.93 -12.48
C SER A 152 0.54 -4.53 -12.48
N VAL A 153 0.66 -5.83 -12.76
CA VAL A 153 1.97 -6.50 -12.83
C VAL A 153 2.83 -5.96 -13.99
N GLU A 154 2.22 -5.64 -15.13
CA GLU A 154 2.93 -5.00 -16.25
C GLU A 154 3.43 -3.59 -15.88
N ALA A 155 2.60 -2.80 -15.17
CA ALA A 155 3.01 -1.49 -14.64
C ALA A 155 4.13 -1.63 -13.61
N ALA A 156 4.06 -2.62 -12.71
CA ALA A 156 5.12 -2.89 -11.74
C ALA A 156 6.46 -3.24 -12.41
N ARG A 157 6.44 -4.05 -13.48
CA ARG A 157 7.63 -4.32 -14.31
C ARG A 157 8.16 -3.09 -15.04
N ALA A 158 7.26 -2.21 -15.50
CA ALA A 158 7.66 -0.93 -16.10
C ALA A 158 8.36 -0.04 -15.07
N ASN A 159 7.83 0.05 -13.85
CA ASN A 159 8.45 0.76 -12.74
C ASN A 159 9.81 0.15 -12.33
N ALA A 160 9.95 -1.19 -12.40
CA ALA A 160 11.25 -1.84 -12.18
C ALA A 160 12.30 -1.38 -13.21
N ARG A 161 11.92 -1.28 -14.49
CA ARG A 161 12.82 -0.73 -15.53
C ARG A 161 13.19 0.73 -15.27
N LEU A 162 12.21 1.58 -14.92
CA LEU A 162 12.44 2.98 -14.57
C LEU A 162 13.39 3.14 -13.38
N SER A 163 13.31 2.24 -12.41
CA SER A 163 14.17 2.23 -11.21
C SER A 163 15.55 1.61 -11.45
N GLY A 164 15.88 1.13 -12.66
CA GLY A 164 17.11 0.37 -12.90
C GLY A 164 17.13 -1.01 -12.23
N LEU A 165 15.97 -1.52 -11.82
CA LEU A 165 15.80 -2.81 -11.12
C LEU A 165 15.20 -3.91 -12.02
N ALA A 166 15.35 -3.80 -13.34
CA ALA A 166 14.82 -4.77 -14.29
C ALA A 166 15.37 -6.19 -14.06
N GLU A 167 16.64 -6.29 -13.66
CA GLU A 167 17.35 -7.56 -13.39
C GLU A 167 17.37 -7.93 -11.89
N ALA A 168 16.69 -7.15 -11.04
CA ALA A 168 16.58 -7.48 -9.62
C ALA A 168 15.82 -8.82 -9.47
N PRO A 169 16.13 -9.61 -8.41
CA PRO A 169 15.55 -10.94 -8.21
C PRO A 169 14.07 -10.85 -7.77
N VAL A 170 13.21 -10.38 -8.68
CA VAL A 170 11.77 -10.26 -8.45
C VAL A 170 11.01 -11.30 -9.29
N ARG A 171 10.28 -12.16 -8.61
CA ARG A 171 9.33 -13.10 -9.23
C ARG A 171 7.97 -12.43 -9.38
N TRP A 172 7.61 -12.08 -10.60
CA TRP A 172 6.33 -11.43 -10.93
C TRP A 172 5.23 -12.45 -11.20
N MET A 173 4.15 -12.42 -10.41
CA MET A 173 3.05 -13.37 -10.49
C MET A 173 1.73 -12.66 -10.77
N ILE A 174 1.03 -13.12 -11.84
CA ILE A 174 -0.37 -12.76 -12.06
C ILE A 174 -1.20 -13.91 -11.48
N ASP A 175 -1.73 -13.72 -10.27
CA ASP A 175 -2.37 -14.78 -9.52
C ASP A 175 -3.33 -14.24 -8.45
N ASP A 176 -4.26 -15.08 -8.00
CA ASP A 176 -5.06 -14.84 -6.81
C ASP A 176 -4.20 -15.05 -5.55
N ALA A 177 -4.22 -14.07 -4.63
CA ALA A 177 -3.36 -14.08 -3.44
C ALA A 177 -3.62 -15.29 -2.55
N ALA A 178 -4.87 -15.68 -2.32
CA ALA A 178 -5.23 -16.82 -1.48
C ALA A 178 -4.81 -18.14 -2.12
N LYS A 179 -5.02 -18.31 -3.43
CA LYS A 179 -4.55 -19.50 -4.15
C LYS A 179 -3.03 -19.58 -4.18
N PHE A 180 -2.36 -18.44 -4.35
CA PHE A 180 -0.90 -18.37 -4.34
C PHE A 180 -0.35 -18.81 -2.98
N THR A 181 -0.80 -18.20 -1.88
CA THR A 181 -0.33 -18.53 -0.52
C THR A 181 -0.59 -20.00 -0.17
N ALA A 182 -1.77 -20.53 -0.44
CA ALA A 182 -2.10 -21.92 -0.22
C ALA A 182 -1.15 -22.88 -1.00
N ARG A 183 -0.73 -22.53 -2.21
CA ARG A 183 0.25 -23.31 -2.97
C ARG A 183 1.66 -23.24 -2.36
N GLU A 184 2.10 -22.05 -1.95
CA GLU A 184 3.41 -21.87 -1.32
C GLU A 184 3.48 -22.61 0.04
N VAL A 185 2.37 -22.60 0.81
CA VAL A 185 2.26 -23.42 2.03
C VAL A 185 2.43 -24.92 1.73
N ARG A 186 1.74 -25.47 0.71
CA ARG A 186 1.88 -26.88 0.32
C ARG A 186 3.29 -27.24 -0.15
N ARG A 187 4.03 -26.26 -0.69
CA ARG A 187 5.43 -26.40 -1.12
C ARG A 187 6.43 -26.26 0.03
N GLY A 188 5.96 -25.98 1.23
CA GLY A 188 6.83 -25.76 2.39
C GLY A 188 7.70 -24.51 2.28
N ARG A 189 7.29 -23.50 1.49
CA ARG A 189 8.06 -22.26 1.34
C ARG A 189 8.06 -21.46 2.64
N ARG A 190 9.11 -20.65 2.82
CA ARG A 190 9.25 -19.68 3.90
C ARG A 190 9.70 -18.35 3.33
N TYR A 191 9.29 -17.27 4.02
CA TYR A 191 9.66 -15.90 3.70
C TYR A 191 10.17 -15.19 4.94
N ASP A 192 11.06 -14.22 4.75
CA ASP A 192 11.57 -13.39 5.84
C ASP A 192 10.61 -12.24 6.18
N GLY A 193 9.83 -11.78 5.20
CA GLY A 193 8.83 -10.75 5.38
C GLY A 193 7.65 -10.88 4.43
N ILE A 194 6.47 -10.47 4.89
CA ILE A 194 5.24 -10.46 4.08
C ILE A 194 4.55 -9.11 4.20
N LEU A 195 4.25 -8.48 3.06
CA LEU A 195 3.39 -7.31 2.94
C LEU A 195 2.04 -7.74 2.35
N LEU A 196 0.93 -7.27 2.94
CA LEU A 196 -0.43 -7.46 2.45
C LEU A 196 -1.15 -6.11 2.41
N ASP A 197 -1.70 -5.79 1.27
CA ASP A 197 -2.54 -4.59 1.05
C ASP A 197 -3.83 -4.96 0.31
N PRO A 198 -4.69 -5.82 0.93
CA PRO A 198 -5.88 -6.34 0.27
C PRO A 198 -6.95 -5.27 0.05
N PRO A 199 -7.60 -5.25 -1.12
CA PRO A 199 -8.74 -4.41 -1.35
C PRO A 199 -9.96 -4.92 -0.54
N LYS A 200 -10.95 -4.05 -0.31
CA LYS A 200 -12.23 -4.48 0.28
C LYS A 200 -12.92 -5.55 -0.56
N TYR A 201 -12.90 -5.37 -1.89
CA TYR A 201 -13.43 -6.30 -2.87
C TYR A 201 -12.48 -6.43 -4.06
N GLY A 202 -12.38 -7.62 -4.65
CA GLY A 202 -11.57 -7.86 -5.84
C GLY A 202 -11.98 -9.10 -6.61
N ARG A 203 -11.43 -9.24 -7.82
CA ARG A 203 -11.58 -10.44 -8.63
C ARG A 203 -10.22 -10.99 -9.00
N GLY A 204 -10.04 -12.28 -8.83
CA GLY A 204 -8.87 -13.01 -9.29
C GLY A 204 -8.85 -13.19 -10.82
N PRO A 205 -7.71 -13.60 -11.39
CA PRO A 205 -7.51 -13.69 -12.83
C PRO A 205 -8.36 -14.75 -13.51
N THR A 206 -8.92 -15.72 -12.77
CA THR A 206 -9.79 -16.79 -13.29
C THR A 206 -11.22 -16.73 -12.71
N GLY A 207 -11.62 -15.55 -12.18
CA GLY A 207 -12.98 -15.28 -11.72
C GLY A 207 -13.19 -15.49 -10.22
N GLU A 208 -12.14 -15.72 -9.46
CA GLU A 208 -12.20 -15.75 -7.99
C GLU A 208 -12.80 -14.45 -7.47
N VAL A 209 -13.56 -14.56 -6.39
CA VAL A 209 -14.12 -13.40 -5.70
C VAL A 209 -13.39 -13.24 -4.37
N TRP A 210 -12.78 -12.08 -4.18
CA TRP A 210 -12.19 -11.64 -2.93
C TRP A 210 -13.16 -10.69 -2.22
N ARG A 211 -13.44 -10.98 -0.95
CA ARG A 211 -14.12 -10.10 0.00
C ARG A 211 -13.32 -10.09 1.28
N LEU A 212 -12.91 -8.90 1.70
CA LEU A 212 -11.96 -8.75 2.80
C LEU A 212 -12.43 -9.46 4.07
N GLU A 213 -13.63 -9.16 4.53
CA GLU A 213 -14.17 -9.64 5.80
C GLU A 213 -14.34 -11.18 5.83
N GLU A 214 -14.59 -11.79 4.67
CA GLU A 214 -14.80 -13.24 4.53
C GLU A 214 -13.48 -14.00 4.40
N HIS A 215 -12.49 -13.44 3.68
CA HIS A 215 -11.31 -14.19 3.24
C HIS A 215 -10.02 -13.83 4.01
N LEU A 216 -9.97 -12.66 4.65
CA LEU A 216 -8.77 -12.20 5.35
C LEU A 216 -8.30 -13.16 6.45
N PRO A 217 -9.16 -13.73 7.32
CA PRO A 217 -8.70 -14.65 8.36
C PRO A 217 -7.98 -15.87 7.81
N ALA A 218 -8.49 -16.48 6.74
CA ALA A 218 -7.88 -17.65 6.10
C ALA A 218 -6.54 -17.28 5.42
N LEU A 219 -6.48 -16.10 4.76
CA LEU A 219 -5.23 -15.62 4.15
C LEU A 219 -4.17 -15.35 5.21
N ILE A 220 -4.51 -14.75 6.35
CA ILE A 220 -3.58 -14.52 7.46
C ILE A 220 -3.07 -15.84 8.04
N ALA A 221 -3.93 -16.85 8.19
CA ALA A 221 -3.52 -18.18 8.64
C ALA A 221 -2.51 -18.84 7.66
N ASP A 222 -2.71 -18.70 6.36
CA ASP A 222 -1.74 -19.18 5.38
C ASP A 222 -0.45 -18.37 5.40
N CYS A 223 -0.51 -17.04 5.49
CA CYS A 223 0.67 -16.17 5.63
C CYS A 223 1.48 -16.54 6.89
N ARG A 224 0.79 -16.82 8.03
CA ARG A 224 1.46 -17.29 9.24
C ARG A 224 2.26 -18.59 8.99
N ARG A 225 1.72 -19.52 8.21
CA ARG A 225 2.40 -20.79 7.86
C ARG A 225 3.59 -20.59 6.91
N LEU A 226 3.69 -19.45 6.24
CA LEU A 226 4.82 -19.06 5.39
C LEU A 226 5.94 -18.36 6.17
N LEU A 227 5.78 -18.12 7.48
CA LEU A 227 6.74 -17.51 8.37
C LEU A 227 7.19 -18.51 9.44
N ASP A 228 8.39 -18.31 9.97
CA ASP A 228 8.98 -19.12 11.06
C ASP A 228 9.66 -18.23 12.11
N ALA A 229 10.41 -18.86 13.02
CA ALA A 229 11.08 -18.16 14.10
C ALA A 229 12.22 -17.22 13.64
N GLU A 230 12.71 -17.37 12.42
CA GLU A 230 13.76 -16.51 11.84
C GLU A 230 13.19 -15.39 10.98
N SER A 231 11.91 -15.48 10.63
CA SER A 231 11.22 -14.43 9.86
C SER A 231 11.13 -13.11 10.63
N ARG A 232 11.09 -12.01 9.93
CA ARG A 232 11.23 -10.64 10.48
C ARG A 232 9.92 -9.90 10.62
N PHE A 233 9.00 -10.01 9.64
CA PHE A 233 7.76 -9.24 9.70
C PHE A 233 6.60 -9.82 8.89
N LEU A 234 5.40 -9.43 9.29
CA LEU A 234 4.21 -9.36 8.46
C LEU A 234 3.57 -7.98 8.66
N PHE A 235 3.26 -7.30 7.57
CA PHE A 235 2.55 -6.02 7.59
C PHE A 235 1.25 -6.13 6.79
N LEU A 236 0.12 -5.79 7.42
CA LEU A 236 -1.22 -5.74 6.84
C LEU A 236 -1.75 -4.31 6.88
N THR A 237 -2.12 -3.75 5.73
CA THR A 237 -2.91 -2.52 5.63
C THR A 237 -4.34 -2.83 5.24
N VAL A 238 -5.28 -2.01 5.69
CA VAL A 238 -6.71 -2.13 5.34
C VAL A 238 -7.32 -0.75 5.15
N TYR A 239 -7.85 -0.52 3.96
CA TYR A 239 -8.46 0.76 3.55
C TYR A 239 -9.98 0.68 3.52
N ALA A 240 -10.62 1.84 3.77
CA ALA A 240 -12.05 2.09 3.52
C ALA A 240 -13.01 1.04 4.11
N VAL A 241 -12.72 0.54 5.30
CA VAL A 241 -13.50 -0.50 5.98
C VAL A 241 -14.19 0.02 7.24
N ARG A 242 -15.26 -0.67 7.65
CA ARG A 242 -15.92 -0.46 8.93
C ARG A 242 -15.35 -1.43 9.98
N MET A 243 -14.03 -1.49 10.08
CA MET A 243 -13.32 -2.30 11.06
C MET A 243 -12.43 -1.43 11.94
N SER A 244 -12.21 -1.87 13.18
CA SER A 244 -11.28 -1.24 14.11
C SER A 244 -9.87 -1.82 13.93
N ALA A 245 -8.84 -0.99 14.11
CA ALA A 245 -7.46 -1.45 14.21
C ALA A 245 -7.28 -2.49 15.32
N LEU A 246 -8.04 -2.39 16.42
CA LEU A 246 -8.04 -3.41 17.49
C LEU A 246 -8.50 -4.77 16.98
N ALA A 247 -9.53 -4.82 16.12
CA ALA A 247 -10.07 -6.09 15.60
C ALA A 247 -9.05 -6.82 14.72
N ILE A 248 -8.41 -6.11 13.78
CA ILE A 248 -7.37 -6.71 12.93
C ILE A 248 -6.11 -7.05 13.72
N GLY A 249 -5.76 -6.23 14.71
CA GLY A 249 -4.64 -6.49 15.61
C GLY A 249 -4.86 -7.74 16.47
N GLU A 250 -6.07 -7.93 17.01
CA GLU A 250 -6.40 -9.13 17.80
C GLU A 250 -6.41 -10.40 16.92
N MET A 251 -6.92 -10.31 15.70
CA MET A 251 -6.85 -11.41 14.72
C MET A 251 -5.38 -11.80 14.46
N LEU A 252 -4.51 -10.81 14.24
CA LEU A 252 -3.10 -11.06 13.99
C LEU A 252 -2.40 -11.64 15.24
N ARG A 253 -2.69 -11.10 16.43
CA ARG A 253 -2.15 -11.59 17.70
C ARG A 253 -2.49 -13.07 17.97
N GLN A 254 -3.71 -13.49 17.64
CA GLN A 254 -4.11 -14.90 17.77
C GLN A 254 -3.40 -15.77 16.74
N ALA A 255 -3.33 -15.32 15.47
CA ALA A 255 -2.68 -16.06 14.41
C ALA A 255 -1.17 -16.26 14.63
N PHE A 256 -0.52 -15.33 15.33
CA PHE A 256 0.94 -15.32 15.56
C PHE A 256 1.33 -15.69 17.00
N ALA A 257 0.40 -16.22 17.81
CA ALA A 257 0.64 -16.52 19.22
C ALA A 257 1.74 -17.58 19.47
N ASP A 258 2.08 -18.38 18.48
CA ASP A 258 3.09 -19.43 18.50
C ASP A 258 4.46 -19.00 17.94
N LEU A 259 4.59 -17.73 17.48
CA LEU A 259 5.88 -17.15 17.04
C LEU A 259 6.42 -16.14 18.06
N PRO A 260 7.75 -16.10 18.24
CA PRO A 260 8.39 -15.01 18.97
C PRO A 260 8.18 -13.69 18.22
N GLY A 261 8.01 -12.60 18.95
CA GLY A 261 7.82 -11.26 18.37
C GLY A 261 6.67 -10.51 19.01
N THR A 262 6.34 -9.37 18.43
CA THR A 262 5.30 -8.48 18.92
C THR A 262 4.27 -8.18 17.83
N VAL A 263 3.01 -7.99 18.25
CA VAL A 263 1.95 -7.52 17.36
C VAL A 263 1.54 -6.12 17.78
N GLU A 264 1.56 -5.22 16.82
CA GLU A 264 1.07 -3.85 16.94
C GLU A 264 -0.06 -3.60 15.94
N ALA A 265 -0.95 -2.69 16.27
CA ALA A 265 -2.00 -2.23 15.35
C ALA A 265 -2.21 -0.72 15.52
N GLY A 266 -2.82 -0.08 14.53
CA GLY A 266 -3.05 1.35 14.62
C GLY A 266 -3.51 1.99 13.33
N GLU A 267 -3.24 3.29 13.24
CA GLU A 267 -3.63 4.15 12.12
C GLU A 267 -2.42 4.46 11.25
N LEU A 268 -2.60 4.38 9.94
CA LEU A 268 -1.69 4.92 8.94
C LEU A 268 -2.18 6.31 8.57
N ALA A 269 -1.31 7.28 8.60
CA ALA A 269 -1.64 8.69 8.37
C ALA A 269 -0.60 9.39 7.50
N VAL A 270 -0.95 10.54 6.95
CA VAL A 270 -0.05 11.41 6.20
C VAL A 270 0.04 12.77 6.88
N ARG A 271 1.26 13.31 6.99
CA ARG A 271 1.50 14.65 7.54
C ARG A 271 1.07 15.73 6.57
N GLU A 272 0.20 16.61 7.02
CA GLU A 272 -0.18 17.81 6.29
C GLU A 272 0.88 18.91 6.47
N GLU A 273 1.30 19.54 5.37
CA GLU A 273 2.31 20.63 5.42
C GLU A 273 1.75 21.91 6.05
N ALA A 274 0.48 22.26 5.80
CA ALA A 274 -0.08 23.54 6.23
C ALA A 274 -0.12 23.71 7.75
N ARG A 275 -0.50 22.66 8.50
CA ARG A 275 -0.73 22.73 9.98
C ARG A 275 -0.01 21.64 10.76
N GLY A 276 0.62 20.66 10.09
CA GLY A 276 1.24 19.51 10.72
C GLY A 276 0.24 18.47 11.25
N ILE A 277 -1.03 18.53 10.82
CA ILE A 277 -2.03 17.52 11.19
C ILE A 277 -1.68 16.16 10.56
N ALA A 278 -1.90 15.08 11.28
CA ALA A 278 -1.84 13.74 10.74
C ALA A 278 -3.24 13.36 10.22
N LEU A 279 -3.40 13.29 8.89
CA LEU A 279 -4.63 12.84 8.24
C LEU A 279 -4.64 11.32 8.18
N PRO A 280 -5.57 10.61 8.87
CA PRO A 280 -5.64 9.15 8.79
C PRO A 280 -6.10 8.70 7.41
N THR A 281 -5.51 7.61 6.91
CA THR A 281 -5.76 7.07 5.57
C THR A 281 -6.17 5.60 5.58
N ALA A 282 -5.59 4.81 6.48
CA ALA A 282 -5.85 3.38 6.62
C ALA A 282 -5.66 2.92 8.06
N ILE A 283 -6.13 1.73 8.38
CA ILE A 283 -5.73 1.01 9.58
C ILE A 283 -4.69 -0.06 9.21
N PHE A 284 -3.84 -0.43 10.16
CA PHE A 284 -2.87 -1.51 9.96
C PHE A 284 -2.78 -2.43 11.18
N ALA A 285 -2.29 -3.63 10.94
CA ALA A 285 -1.72 -4.51 11.95
C ALA A 285 -0.42 -5.11 11.44
N ARG A 286 0.57 -5.26 12.32
CA ARG A 286 1.86 -5.83 11.97
C ARG A 286 2.38 -6.74 13.07
N TRP A 287 3.06 -7.78 12.66
CA TRP A 287 3.90 -8.61 13.52
C TRP A 287 5.35 -8.36 13.14
N SER A 288 6.24 -8.27 14.12
CA SER A 288 7.68 -8.20 13.90
C SER A 288 8.48 -8.82 15.03
N ARG A 289 9.70 -9.23 14.67
CA ARG A 289 10.71 -9.77 15.56
C ARG A 289 11.99 -8.96 15.45
#